data_2a1441991c7f8f79dc246a2b4dd3a6df
#
_entry.id   2a1441991c7f8f79dc246a2b4dd3a6df
#
_cell.length_a   1.000
_cell.length_b   1.000
_cell.length_c   1.000
_cell.angle_alpha   90.00
_cell.angle_beta   90.00
_cell.angle_gamma   90.00
#
_symmetry.space_group_name_H-M   'P 1'
#
loop_
_entity.id
_entity.type
_entity.pdbx_description
1 polymer ?
#
loop_
_entity_poly.entity_id
_entity_poly.type
_entity_poly.pdbx_seq_one_letter_code
_entity_poly.pdbx_strand_id
1 'polypeptide(L)'
;MKLRAALSFSCSVLILTACSDSAYDGQILGTLERDRLELIAESNEPIVEIRVREGDAVPAGATLLRQELGSMQARLDQAVAARNVAERRLAELVKGPRAQEITEARAALEAARSMLDTETKEYERVQDLVTRKLVSQSALDQQRARRDGAAGTEKQATARLHLLLEGTRSEEVQQADAALKQAEAALVELQTSAARYVIKAPRAGRVEAIPYKLGERPAPGTPLIVMLADGKPYARVYVPEPLRTQFLPGTRARVLVDGRDGDLTGVVRFVSAEAAFTPYYALTQDDRSRLSYLTLIDLDESAAANVPTGMPVQVQLATDRQ
;
A
#
# COMPACT_ATOMS: atom_id res chain seq x y z
N MET A 1 -35.60 -27.23 104.86
CA MET A 1 -34.70 -26.29 105.54
C MET A 1 -33.89 -25.53 104.42
N LYS A 2 -34.25 -24.37 104.22
CA LYS A 2 -33.52 -23.13 103.91
C LYS A 2 -32.17 -23.31 103.20
N LEU A 3 -31.95 -22.78 101.95
CA LEU A 3 -31.19 -21.47 101.80
C LEU A 3 -31.09 -21.04 100.33
N ARG A 4 -31.63 -19.96 100.07
CA ARG A 4 -31.40 -18.78 99.26
C ARG A 4 -30.37 -18.85 98.11
N ALA A 5 -30.91 -18.64 96.95
CA ALA A 5 -30.25 -18.25 95.71
C ALA A 5 -29.80 -16.79 95.78
N ALA A 6 -28.62 -16.51 95.22
CA ALA A 6 -28.20 -15.16 94.86
C ALA A 6 -28.03 -15.09 93.37
N LEU A 7 -28.80 -14.22 92.76
CA LEU A 7 -28.85 -13.95 91.32
C LEU A 7 -27.72 -12.94 91.05
N SER A 8 -26.73 -13.36 90.24
CA SER A 8 -25.74 -12.43 89.63
C SER A 8 -26.06 -12.21 88.21
N PHE A 9 -26.61 -11.08 87.86
CA PHE A 9 -26.89 -10.60 86.53
C PHE A 9 -25.60 -10.02 85.98
N SER A 10 -24.90 -10.81 85.09
CA SER A 10 -23.71 -10.32 84.39
C SER A 10 -24.14 -9.77 82.99
N CYS A 11 -24.00 -8.44 82.91
CA CYS A 11 -24.29 -7.69 81.69
C CYS A 11 -23.15 -7.93 80.71
N SER A 12 -23.37 -8.82 79.72
CA SER A 12 -22.48 -9.00 78.57
C SER A 12 -22.67 -7.86 77.61
N VAL A 13 -21.75 -6.93 77.62
CA VAL A 13 -21.61 -5.91 76.54
C VAL A 13 -21.16 -6.64 75.25
N LEU A 14 -22.07 -6.80 74.30
CA LEU A 14 -21.78 -7.24 72.96
C LEU A 14 -21.05 -6.09 72.23
N ILE A 15 -19.74 -6.20 72.08
CA ILE A 15 -18.96 -5.36 71.22
C ILE A 15 -19.29 -5.78 69.78
N LEU A 16 -20.13 -5.01 69.11
CA LEU A 16 -20.30 -5.05 67.67
C LEU A 16 -18.97 -4.57 67.04
N THR A 17 -18.08 -5.49 66.74
CA THR A 17 -17.01 -5.25 65.77
C THR A 17 -17.68 -4.95 64.46
N ALA A 18 -17.75 -3.66 64.09
CA ALA A 18 -18.05 -3.20 62.77
C ALA A 18 -17.11 -3.95 61.82
N CYS A 19 -17.67 -4.73 60.89
CA CYS A 19 -16.97 -5.10 59.69
C CYS A 19 -16.51 -3.80 59.04
N SER A 20 -15.21 -3.53 59.09
CA SER A 20 -14.64 -2.54 58.28
C SER A 20 -14.94 -2.96 56.84
N ASP A 21 -15.80 -2.21 56.15
CA ASP A 21 -15.79 -2.20 54.69
C ASP A 21 -14.33 -2.19 54.27
N SER A 22 -13.86 -3.23 53.62
CA SER A 22 -12.57 -3.24 53.00
C SER A 22 -12.64 -2.13 51.95
N ALA A 23 -12.18 -0.93 52.34
CA ALA A 23 -12.00 0.17 51.43
C ALA A 23 -11.23 -0.44 50.24
N TYR A 24 -11.81 -0.36 49.08
CA TYR A 24 -11.17 -0.74 47.83
C TYR A 24 -9.78 -0.11 47.85
N ASP A 25 -8.73 -0.92 47.86
CA ASP A 25 -7.35 -0.49 48.09
C ASP A 25 -6.81 0.35 46.90
N GLY A 26 -7.71 0.82 46.05
CA GLY A 26 -7.44 1.72 44.93
C GLY A 26 -6.56 1.13 43.83
N GLN A 27 -6.19 -0.14 43.96
CA GLN A 27 -5.35 -0.84 42.97
C GLN A 27 -6.20 -1.37 41.86
N ILE A 28 -5.90 -0.96 40.64
CA ILE A 28 -6.61 -1.41 39.42
C ILE A 28 -5.67 -2.34 38.70
N LEU A 29 -6.16 -3.55 38.46
CA LEU A 29 -5.39 -4.58 37.77
C LEU A 29 -5.50 -4.47 36.23
N GLY A 30 -4.43 -4.84 35.56
CA GLY A 30 -4.37 -4.89 34.11
C GLY A 30 -3.12 -5.60 33.61
N THR A 31 -2.83 -5.40 32.35
CA THR A 31 -1.65 -5.97 31.67
C THR A 31 -0.88 -4.90 30.93
N LEU A 32 0.43 -5.07 30.88
CA LEU A 32 1.29 -4.25 30.05
C LEU A 32 1.22 -4.76 28.61
N GLU A 33 0.92 -3.87 27.68
CA GLU A 33 0.76 -4.21 26.26
C GLU A 33 1.62 -3.31 25.37
N ARG A 34 1.85 -3.78 24.14
CA ARG A 34 2.45 -3.03 23.04
C ARG A 34 1.57 -3.19 21.82
N ASP A 35 1.75 -2.33 20.81
CA ASP A 35 1.03 -2.44 19.56
C ASP A 35 1.33 -3.78 18.88
N ARG A 36 0.29 -4.57 18.69
CA ARG A 36 0.34 -5.85 18.00
C ARG A 36 0.02 -5.64 16.53
N LEU A 37 0.88 -6.13 15.67
CA LEU A 37 0.75 -6.07 14.22
C LEU A 37 0.57 -7.48 13.67
N GLU A 38 -0.50 -7.68 12.94
CA GLU A 38 -0.79 -8.93 12.24
C GLU A 38 -0.50 -8.72 10.75
N LEU A 39 0.54 -9.39 10.25
CA LEU A 39 0.91 -9.37 8.85
C LEU A 39 0.20 -10.52 8.16
N ILE A 40 -0.79 -10.18 7.36
CA ILE A 40 -1.73 -11.13 6.76
C ILE A 40 -1.25 -11.64 5.40
N ALA A 41 -1.70 -12.84 5.02
CA ALA A 41 -1.55 -13.38 3.68
C ALA A 41 -2.47 -12.65 2.70
N GLU A 42 -1.95 -12.26 1.56
CA GLU A 42 -2.76 -11.72 0.46
C GLU A 42 -3.07 -12.78 -0.63
N SER A 43 -2.38 -13.92 -0.57
CA SER A 43 -2.57 -15.03 -1.50
C SER A 43 -2.61 -16.37 -0.78
N ASN A 44 -3.10 -17.40 -1.48
CA ASN A 44 -3.06 -18.79 -1.03
C ASN A 44 -1.85 -19.57 -1.54
N GLU A 45 -0.83 -18.87 -2.01
CA GLU A 45 0.40 -19.53 -2.49
C GLU A 45 1.26 -20.04 -1.34
N PRO A 46 2.04 -21.12 -1.56
CA PRO A 46 2.82 -21.72 -0.50
C PRO A 46 3.93 -20.79 0.00
N ILE A 47 4.27 -20.94 1.26
CA ILE A 47 5.41 -20.26 1.88
C ILE A 47 6.69 -20.95 1.42
N VAL A 48 7.57 -20.22 0.74
CA VAL A 48 8.84 -20.74 0.23
C VAL A 48 10.05 -20.35 1.06
N GLU A 49 9.92 -19.33 1.91
CA GLU A 49 11.01 -18.85 2.75
C GLU A 49 10.48 -18.21 4.03
N ILE A 50 11.09 -18.55 5.17
CA ILE A 50 10.88 -17.87 6.46
C ILE A 50 12.27 -17.47 6.97
N ARG A 51 12.50 -16.16 7.14
CA ARG A 51 13.82 -15.59 7.49
C ARG A 51 13.99 -15.26 8.96
N VAL A 52 12.93 -15.39 9.73
CA VAL A 52 12.89 -15.01 11.14
C VAL A 52 12.35 -16.15 11.99
N ARG A 53 12.60 -16.08 13.29
CA ARG A 53 12.05 -16.98 14.30
C ARG A 53 11.25 -16.18 15.31
N GLU A 54 10.37 -16.87 16.02
CA GLU A 54 9.68 -16.31 17.17
C GLU A 54 10.69 -15.81 18.20
N GLY A 55 10.48 -14.60 18.70
CA GLY A 55 11.40 -13.92 19.60
C GLY A 55 12.46 -13.03 18.92
N ASP A 56 12.66 -13.10 17.62
CA ASP A 56 13.62 -12.26 16.92
C ASP A 56 13.22 -10.79 16.90
N ALA A 57 14.19 -9.90 17.14
CA ALA A 57 14.05 -8.46 16.93
C ALA A 57 14.33 -8.12 15.46
N VAL A 58 13.45 -7.37 14.82
CA VAL A 58 13.53 -7.04 13.40
C VAL A 58 13.41 -5.53 13.18
N PRO A 59 14.24 -4.94 12.32
CA PRO A 59 14.10 -3.54 11.94
C PRO A 59 12.95 -3.34 10.94
N ALA A 60 12.48 -2.10 10.81
CA ALA A 60 11.52 -1.72 9.78
C ALA A 60 12.05 -2.07 8.37
N GLY A 61 11.17 -2.57 7.51
CA GLY A 61 11.50 -2.99 6.14
C GLY A 61 12.19 -4.36 6.01
N ALA A 62 12.54 -5.03 7.11
CA ALA A 62 13.12 -6.37 7.07
C ALA A 62 12.17 -7.36 6.40
N THR A 63 12.69 -8.19 5.49
CA THR A 63 11.93 -9.30 4.90
C THR A 63 11.81 -10.43 5.91
N LEU A 64 10.60 -10.79 6.25
CA LEU A 64 10.28 -11.78 7.26
C LEU A 64 9.95 -13.15 6.65
N LEU A 65 9.13 -13.14 5.60
CA LEU A 65 8.61 -14.33 4.95
C LEU A 65 8.38 -14.06 3.46
N ARG A 66 8.45 -15.10 2.63
CA ARG A 66 8.11 -15.05 1.20
C ARG A 66 7.16 -16.17 0.84
N GLN A 67 6.14 -15.83 0.08
CA GLN A 67 5.31 -16.79 -0.62
C GLN A 67 5.81 -17.01 -2.04
N GLU A 68 5.47 -18.13 -2.66
CA GLU A 68 5.78 -18.42 -4.05
C GLU A 68 5.02 -17.45 -4.96
N LEU A 69 5.70 -16.92 -5.99
CA LEU A 69 5.04 -16.06 -6.97
C LEU A 69 4.13 -16.84 -7.93
N GLY A 70 4.41 -18.15 -8.14
CA GLY A 70 3.58 -19.05 -8.91
C GLY A 70 3.06 -18.44 -10.22
N SER A 71 1.75 -18.39 -10.37
CA SER A 71 1.08 -17.80 -11.55
C SER A 71 1.30 -16.29 -11.68
N MET A 72 1.63 -15.59 -10.61
CA MET A 72 1.90 -14.14 -10.64
C MET A 72 3.15 -13.82 -11.47
N GLN A 73 4.19 -14.65 -11.42
CA GLN A 73 5.39 -14.47 -12.25
C GLN A 73 5.05 -14.53 -13.73
N ALA A 74 4.23 -15.51 -14.16
CA ALA A 74 3.80 -15.61 -15.56
C ALA A 74 2.99 -14.38 -16.01
N ARG A 75 2.15 -13.82 -15.14
CA ARG A 75 1.41 -12.58 -15.42
C ARG A 75 2.33 -11.38 -15.55
N LEU A 76 3.35 -11.28 -14.69
CA LEU A 76 4.38 -10.24 -14.79
C LEU A 76 5.12 -10.32 -16.13
N ASP A 77 5.56 -11.52 -16.52
CA ASP A 77 6.28 -11.74 -17.77
C ASP A 77 5.40 -11.38 -18.98
N GLN A 78 4.11 -11.72 -18.94
CA GLN A 78 3.13 -11.33 -19.95
C GLN A 78 2.97 -9.80 -20.02
N ALA A 79 2.87 -9.11 -18.90
CA ALA A 79 2.72 -7.65 -18.86
C ALA A 79 3.99 -6.95 -19.37
N VAL A 80 5.18 -7.45 -19.02
CA VAL A 80 6.46 -6.98 -19.56
C VAL A 80 6.49 -7.14 -21.08
N ALA A 81 6.07 -8.28 -21.60
CA ALA A 81 6.00 -8.52 -23.06
C ALA A 81 5.01 -7.55 -23.73
N ALA A 82 3.83 -7.33 -23.16
CA ALA A 82 2.83 -6.40 -23.67
C ALA A 82 3.35 -4.94 -23.72
N ARG A 83 3.99 -4.48 -22.64
CA ARG A 83 4.66 -3.17 -22.58
C ARG A 83 5.73 -3.03 -23.65
N ASN A 84 6.57 -4.06 -23.84
CA ASN A 84 7.62 -4.04 -24.86
C ASN A 84 7.06 -3.99 -26.29
N VAL A 85 5.94 -4.65 -26.56
CA VAL A 85 5.24 -4.57 -27.85
C VAL A 85 4.73 -3.15 -28.11
N ALA A 86 4.07 -2.54 -27.12
CA ALA A 86 3.57 -1.17 -27.22
C ALA A 86 4.70 -0.15 -27.42
N GLU A 87 5.81 -0.30 -26.70
CA GLU A 87 7.00 0.54 -26.84
C GLU A 87 7.62 0.47 -28.24
N ARG A 88 7.77 -0.75 -28.78
CA ARG A 88 8.29 -0.95 -30.14
C ARG A 88 7.35 -0.37 -31.19
N ARG A 89 6.03 -0.47 -30.99
CA ARG A 89 5.05 0.13 -31.90
C ARG A 89 5.14 1.65 -31.91
N LEU A 90 5.25 2.27 -30.74
CA LEU A 90 5.48 3.72 -30.64
C LEU A 90 6.78 4.13 -31.32
N ALA A 91 7.87 3.41 -31.05
CA ALA A 91 9.17 3.68 -31.68
C ALA A 91 9.14 3.55 -33.22
N GLU A 92 8.40 2.58 -33.74
CA GLU A 92 8.18 2.41 -35.19
C GLU A 92 7.47 3.65 -35.78
N LEU A 93 6.36 4.07 -35.18
CA LEU A 93 5.56 5.21 -35.65
C LEU A 93 6.32 6.52 -35.55
N VAL A 94 7.08 6.74 -34.47
CA VAL A 94 7.93 7.93 -34.29
C VAL A 94 9.08 7.96 -35.30
N LYS A 95 9.66 6.81 -35.63
CA LYS A 95 10.70 6.70 -36.66
C LYS A 95 10.18 7.04 -38.05
N GLY A 96 8.90 6.75 -38.32
CA GLY A 96 8.24 7.04 -39.60
C GLY A 96 8.74 6.18 -40.73
N PRO A 97 8.53 6.64 -42.02
CA PRO A 97 8.90 5.93 -43.21
C PRO A 97 10.40 5.64 -43.30
N ARG A 98 10.74 4.54 -43.96
CA ARG A 98 12.14 4.15 -44.13
C ARG A 98 12.85 5.12 -45.07
N ALA A 99 14.11 5.42 -44.77
CA ALA A 99 14.93 6.29 -45.63
C ALA A 99 14.98 5.83 -47.07
N GLN A 100 14.89 4.52 -47.32
CA GLN A 100 14.87 3.91 -48.63
C GLN A 100 13.59 4.29 -49.43
N GLU A 101 12.42 4.27 -48.77
CA GLU A 101 11.13 4.66 -49.37
C GLU A 101 11.13 6.14 -49.79
N ILE A 102 11.72 6.99 -48.97
CA ILE A 102 11.92 8.43 -49.25
C ILE A 102 12.86 8.61 -50.46
N THR A 103 13.95 7.84 -50.52
CA THR A 103 14.89 7.88 -51.63
C THR A 103 14.26 7.46 -52.97
N GLU A 104 13.47 6.39 -52.96
CA GLU A 104 12.70 5.89 -54.10
C GLU A 104 11.69 6.93 -54.58
N ALA A 105 10.95 7.56 -53.67
CA ALA A 105 10.01 8.63 -54.05
C ALA A 105 10.68 9.86 -54.60
N ARG A 106 11.89 10.24 -54.11
CA ARG A 106 12.69 11.34 -54.67
C ARG A 106 13.12 11.00 -56.11
N ALA A 107 13.62 9.81 -56.37
CA ALA A 107 14.02 9.38 -57.69
C ALA A 107 12.84 9.35 -58.68
N ALA A 108 11.67 8.90 -58.22
CA ALA A 108 10.45 8.94 -59.02
C ALA A 108 10.01 10.37 -59.36
N LEU A 109 10.11 11.32 -58.43
CA LEU A 109 9.82 12.74 -58.68
C LEU A 109 10.80 13.33 -59.71
N GLU A 110 12.08 13.03 -59.57
CA GLU A 110 13.11 13.52 -60.51
C GLU A 110 12.87 13.00 -61.93
N ALA A 111 12.53 11.72 -62.08
CA ALA A 111 12.18 11.16 -63.40
C ALA A 111 10.91 11.82 -64.00
N ALA A 112 9.88 12.06 -63.18
CA ALA A 112 8.65 12.72 -63.63
C ALA A 112 8.92 14.20 -64.03
N ARG A 113 9.79 14.92 -63.33
CA ARG A 113 10.22 16.28 -63.67
C ARG A 113 10.97 16.33 -64.96
N SER A 114 11.91 15.40 -65.20
CA SER A 114 12.66 15.33 -66.43
C SER A 114 11.73 15.04 -67.65
N MET A 115 10.72 14.20 -67.47
CA MET A 115 9.72 13.94 -68.48
C MET A 115 8.88 15.18 -68.80
N LEU A 116 8.40 15.88 -67.76
CA LEU A 116 7.64 17.13 -67.94
C LEU A 116 8.45 18.20 -68.63
N ASP A 117 9.71 18.35 -68.32
CA ASP A 117 10.62 19.30 -68.94
C ASP A 117 10.77 18.97 -70.45
N THR A 118 10.94 17.68 -70.78
CA THR A 118 11.06 17.23 -72.16
C THR A 118 9.77 17.49 -72.96
N GLU A 119 8.61 17.14 -72.42
CA GLU A 119 7.31 17.36 -73.09
C GLU A 119 6.96 18.86 -73.17
N THR A 120 7.43 19.67 -72.24
CA THR A 120 7.23 21.13 -72.27
C THR A 120 8.05 21.76 -73.39
N LYS A 121 9.31 21.40 -73.54
CA LYS A 121 10.18 21.89 -74.64
C LYS A 121 9.62 21.44 -75.98
N GLU A 122 9.13 20.23 -76.09
CA GLU A 122 8.51 19.72 -77.33
C GLU A 122 7.19 20.44 -77.67
N TYR A 123 6.36 20.74 -76.65
CA TYR A 123 5.16 21.54 -76.84
C TYR A 123 5.49 22.96 -77.35
N GLU A 124 6.46 23.64 -76.76
CA GLU A 124 6.92 24.98 -77.19
C GLU A 124 7.43 24.96 -78.61
N ARG A 125 8.22 23.91 -78.99
CA ARG A 125 8.72 23.75 -80.32
C ARG A 125 7.56 23.55 -81.36
N VAL A 126 6.57 22.68 -81.04
CA VAL A 126 5.41 22.44 -81.91
C VAL A 126 4.53 23.68 -82.03
N GLN A 127 4.37 24.45 -80.98
CA GLN A 127 3.65 25.73 -80.88
C GLN A 127 4.26 26.79 -81.85
N ASP A 128 5.58 26.91 -81.91
CA ASP A 128 6.27 27.80 -82.85
C ASP A 128 6.05 27.34 -84.33
N LEU A 129 6.11 26.04 -84.56
CA LEU A 129 5.86 25.48 -85.93
C LEU A 129 4.41 25.71 -86.37
N VAL A 130 3.41 25.63 -85.52
CA VAL A 130 2.00 25.95 -85.80
C VAL A 130 1.87 27.42 -86.15
N THR A 131 2.52 28.33 -85.40
CA THR A 131 2.50 29.76 -85.63
C THR A 131 3.08 30.10 -87.03
N ARG A 132 4.07 29.33 -87.45
CA ARG A 132 4.67 29.41 -88.82
C ARG A 132 3.90 28.64 -89.87
N LYS A 133 2.74 28.02 -89.53
CA LYS A 133 1.88 27.20 -90.41
C LYS A 133 2.57 25.97 -91.01
N LEU A 134 3.56 25.39 -90.34
CA LEU A 134 4.33 24.24 -90.78
C LEU A 134 3.75 22.90 -90.31
N VAL A 135 2.91 22.91 -89.26
CA VAL A 135 2.23 21.73 -88.69
C VAL A 135 0.76 22.06 -88.41
N SER A 136 -0.08 21.02 -88.21
CA SER A 136 -1.51 21.17 -87.95
C SER A 136 -1.80 21.56 -86.47
N GLN A 137 -2.95 22.18 -86.23
CA GLN A 137 -3.50 22.41 -84.90
C GLN A 137 -3.67 21.12 -84.08
N SER A 138 -4.10 20.04 -84.76
CA SER A 138 -4.25 18.72 -84.12
C SER A 138 -2.92 18.19 -83.54
N ALA A 139 -1.76 18.49 -84.18
CA ALA A 139 -0.46 18.11 -83.65
C ALA A 139 -0.11 18.89 -82.37
N LEU A 140 -0.48 20.17 -82.27
CA LEU A 140 -0.34 20.96 -81.09
C LEU A 140 -1.24 20.43 -79.97
N ASP A 141 -2.49 20.12 -80.19
CA ASP A 141 -3.42 19.59 -79.20
C ASP A 141 -2.96 18.23 -78.67
N GLN A 142 -2.40 17.36 -79.51
CA GLN A 142 -1.79 16.11 -79.07
C GLN A 142 -0.58 16.35 -78.12
N GLN A 143 0.31 17.30 -78.51
CA GLN A 143 1.49 17.56 -77.65
C GLN A 143 1.11 18.23 -76.39
N ARG A 144 0.08 19.09 -76.39
CA ARG A 144 -0.48 19.67 -75.16
C ARG A 144 -0.99 18.59 -74.23
N ALA A 145 -1.73 17.60 -74.76
CA ALA A 145 -2.22 16.49 -73.96
C ALA A 145 -1.08 15.66 -73.30
N ARG A 146 0.03 15.44 -74.05
CA ARG A 146 1.22 14.76 -73.48
C ARG A 146 1.87 15.56 -72.36
N ARG A 147 2.10 16.88 -72.57
CA ARG A 147 2.65 17.77 -71.51
C ARG A 147 1.75 17.79 -70.27
N ASP A 148 0.43 17.90 -70.47
CA ASP A 148 -0.54 17.93 -69.39
C ASP A 148 -0.58 16.60 -68.64
N GLY A 149 -0.43 15.47 -69.33
CA GLY A 149 -0.25 14.16 -68.73
C GLY A 149 1.04 14.02 -67.91
N ALA A 150 2.16 14.51 -68.47
CA ALA A 150 3.44 14.55 -67.71
C ALA A 150 3.36 15.46 -66.45
N ALA A 151 2.68 16.61 -66.54
CA ALA A 151 2.42 17.47 -65.40
C ALA A 151 1.56 16.80 -64.34
N GLY A 152 0.57 15.99 -64.71
CA GLY A 152 -0.22 15.14 -63.80
C GLY A 152 0.66 14.14 -63.06
N THR A 153 1.56 13.46 -63.76
CA THR A 153 2.50 12.49 -63.18
C THR A 153 3.47 13.15 -62.18
N GLU A 154 4.01 14.34 -62.51
CA GLU A 154 4.88 15.09 -61.61
C GLU A 154 4.14 15.49 -60.30
N LYS A 155 2.92 16.01 -60.43
CA LYS A 155 2.09 16.33 -59.28
C LYS A 155 1.81 15.11 -58.38
N GLN A 156 1.55 13.95 -58.97
CA GLN A 156 1.36 12.72 -58.25
C GLN A 156 2.62 12.27 -57.49
N ALA A 157 3.80 12.34 -58.14
CA ALA A 157 5.07 12.00 -57.52
C ALA A 157 5.44 13.01 -56.39
N THR A 158 5.15 14.29 -56.59
CA THR A 158 5.33 15.34 -55.57
C THR A 158 4.46 15.06 -54.34
N ALA A 159 3.17 14.76 -54.53
CA ALA A 159 2.25 14.45 -53.44
C ALA A 159 2.68 13.19 -52.67
N ARG A 160 3.18 12.18 -53.38
CA ARG A 160 3.70 10.94 -52.75
C ARG A 160 4.93 11.21 -51.89
N LEU A 161 5.88 11.99 -52.37
CA LEU A 161 7.07 12.37 -51.58
C LEU A 161 6.67 13.20 -50.37
N HIS A 162 5.76 14.14 -50.54
CA HIS A 162 5.29 15.00 -49.45
C HIS A 162 4.65 14.14 -48.34
N LEU A 163 3.78 13.19 -48.66
CA LEU A 163 3.17 12.27 -47.69
C LEU A 163 4.20 11.46 -46.91
N LEU A 164 5.29 11.01 -47.57
CA LEU A 164 6.37 10.29 -46.91
C LEU A 164 7.21 11.21 -45.99
N LEU A 165 7.41 12.48 -46.38
CA LEU A 165 8.15 13.43 -45.60
C LEU A 165 7.36 13.95 -44.39
N GLU A 166 6.04 14.05 -44.47
CA GLU A 166 5.17 14.36 -43.34
C GLU A 166 5.21 13.24 -42.28
N GLY A 167 5.45 12.00 -42.71
CA GLY A 167 5.60 10.86 -41.83
C GLY A 167 4.28 10.37 -41.24
N THR A 168 4.37 9.78 -40.07
CA THR A 168 3.22 9.27 -39.33
C THR A 168 2.37 10.41 -38.77
N ARG A 169 1.06 10.29 -38.81
CA ARG A 169 0.15 11.30 -38.25
C ARG A 169 0.34 11.42 -36.74
N SER A 170 0.27 12.65 -36.23
CA SER A 170 0.42 12.94 -34.81
C SER A 170 -0.56 12.17 -33.94
N GLU A 171 -1.79 11.94 -34.45
CA GLU A 171 -2.85 11.20 -33.76
C GLU A 171 -2.49 9.73 -33.59
N GLU A 172 -1.85 9.12 -34.61
CA GLU A 172 -1.39 7.72 -34.53
C GLU A 172 -0.26 7.56 -33.50
N VAL A 173 0.66 8.53 -33.46
CA VAL A 173 1.73 8.56 -32.45
C VAL A 173 1.14 8.74 -31.05
N GLN A 174 0.20 9.66 -30.85
CA GLN A 174 -0.47 9.88 -29.56
C GLN A 174 -1.27 8.64 -29.12
N GLN A 175 -1.92 7.95 -30.05
CA GLN A 175 -2.63 6.71 -29.74
C GLN A 175 -1.68 5.60 -29.29
N ALA A 176 -0.53 5.46 -29.95
CA ALA A 176 0.49 4.49 -29.56
C ALA A 176 1.14 4.83 -28.20
N ASP A 177 1.37 6.12 -27.92
CA ASP A 177 1.86 6.59 -26.64
C ASP A 177 0.84 6.28 -25.51
N ALA A 178 -0.44 6.51 -25.75
CA ALA A 178 -1.50 6.15 -24.81
C ALA A 178 -1.56 4.63 -24.56
N ALA A 179 -1.36 3.82 -25.59
CA ALA A 179 -1.31 2.36 -25.47
C ALA A 179 -0.09 1.90 -24.65
N LEU A 180 1.07 2.55 -24.83
CA LEU A 180 2.26 2.27 -24.01
C LEU A 180 2.00 2.61 -22.54
N LYS A 181 1.47 3.78 -22.24
CA LYS A 181 1.11 4.20 -20.87
C LYS A 181 0.12 3.24 -20.20
N GLN A 182 -0.85 2.74 -20.96
CA GLN A 182 -1.79 1.73 -20.48
C GLN A 182 -1.07 0.42 -20.09
N ALA A 183 -0.16 -0.05 -20.94
CA ALA A 183 0.61 -1.26 -20.66
C ALA A 183 1.56 -1.10 -19.49
N GLU A 184 2.17 0.08 -19.32
CA GLU A 184 3.02 0.43 -18.18
C GLU A 184 2.21 0.45 -16.87
N ALA A 185 1.02 1.05 -16.87
CA ALA A 185 0.14 1.06 -15.71
C ALA A 185 -0.27 -0.36 -15.28
N ALA A 186 -0.61 -1.23 -16.24
CA ALA A 186 -0.93 -2.62 -15.97
C ALA A 186 0.28 -3.41 -15.40
N LEU A 187 1.49 -3.13 -15.87
CA LEU A 187 2.71 -3.73 -15.31
C LEU A 187 2.95 -3.27 -13.87
N VAL A 188 2.80 -1.98 -13.58
CA VAL A 188 2.96 -1.41 -12.22
C VAL A 188 1.95 -2.03 -11.24
N GLU A 189 0.71 -2.21 -11.66
CA GLU A 189 -0.33 -2.88 -10.85
C GLU A 189 0.11 -4.30 -10.45
N LEU A 190 0.57 -5.09 -11.43
CA LEU A 190 1.03 -6.45 -11.18
C LEU A 190 2.31 -6.49 -10.32
N GLN A 191 3.24 -5.56 -10.52
CA GLN A 191 4.44 -5.42 -9.68
C GLN A 191 4.08 -5.11 -8.24
N THR A 192 3.11 -4.21 -8.03
CA THR A 192 2.60 -3.87 -6.70
C THR A 192 1.95 -5.09 -6.04
N SER A 193 1.17 -5.84 -6.78
CA SER A 193 0.56 -7.09 -6.29
C SER A 193 1.61 -8.15 -5.97
N ALA A 194 2.63 -8.32 -6.82
CA ALA A 194 3.73 -9.25 -6.59
C ALA A 194 4.58 -8.87 -5.37
N ALA A 195 4.76 -7.58 -5.09
CA ALA A 195 5.50 -7.12 -3.93
C ALA A 195 4.88 -7.58 -2.60
N ARG A 196 3.58 -7.84 -2.58
CA ARG A 196 2.83 -8.31 -1.40
C ARG A 196 3.08 -9.78 -1.04
N TYR A 197 3.69 -10.56 -1.95
CA TYR A 197 4.15 -11.92 -1.66
C TYR A 197 5.41 -11.95 -0.80
N VAL A 198 6.03 -10.79 -0.60
CA VAL A 198 7.17 -10.60 0.30
C VAL A 198 6.69 -9.85 1.53
N ILE A 199 6.48 -10.57 2.61
CA ILE A 199 6.04 -9.99 3.88
C ILE A 199 7.22 -9.29 4.55
N LYS A 200 7.05 -7.99 4.79
CA LYS A 200 8.08 -7.14 5.43
C LYS A 200 7.55 -6.54 6.72
N ALA A 201 8.44 -6.29 7.67
CA ALA A 201 8.12 -5.58 8.88
C ALA A 201 7.77 -4.11 8.58
N PRO A 202 6.55 -3.62 8.87
CA PRO A 202 6.19 -2.22 8.61
C PRO A 202 6.86 -1.25 9.58
N ARG A 203 7.20 -1.71 10.77
CA ARG A 203 7.93 -0.99 11.83
C ARG A 203 8.94 -1.92 12.48
N ALA A 204 9.93 -1.38 13.17
CA ALA A 204 10.80 -2.17 14.04
C ALA A 204 9.97 -2.82 15.15
N GLY A 205 10.40 -4.01 15.61
CA GLY A 205 9.68 -4.75 16.64
C GLY A 205 10.22 -6.16 16.83
N ARG A 206 9.49 -6.95 17.58
CA ARG A 206 9.81 -8.34 17.88
C ARG A 206 8.74 -9.28 17.31
N VAL A 207 9.17 -10.36 16.67
CA VAL A 207 8.26 -11.42 16.19
C VAL A 207 7.68 -12.16 17.40
N GLU A 208 6.36 -12.18 17.51
CA GLU A 208 5.64 -12.86 18.60
C GLU A 208 5.27 -14.29 18.21
N ALA A 209 4.71 -14.47 16.99
CA ALA A 209 4.31 -15.78 16.50
C ALA A 209 4.42 -15.88 14.99
N ILE A 210 4.67 -17.11 14.52
CA ILE A 210 4.67 -17.51 13.11
C ILE A 210 3.73 -18.73 12.97
N PRO A 211 2.42 -18.52 12.76
CA PRO A 211 1.43 -19.59 12.78
C PRO A 211 1.61 -20.66 11.70
N TYR A 212 2.29 -20.31 10.59
CA TYR A 212 2.47 -21.20 9.44
C TYR A 212 3.91 -21.66 9.28
N LYS A 213 4.10 -22.82 8.65
CA LYS A 213 5.40 -23.41 8.38
C LYS A 213 5.74 -23.35 6.89
N LEU A 214 7.01 -23.59 6.59
CA LEU A 214 7.51 -23.68 5.22
C LEU A 214 6.73 -24.74 4.43
N GLY A 215 6.26 -24.40 3.23
CA GLY A 215 5.47 -25.25 2.35
C GLY A 215 3.96 -25.21 2.59
N GLU A 216 3.48 -24.61 3.67
CA GLU A 216 2.05 -24.45 3.93
C GLU A 216 1.44 -23.37 3.04
N ARG A 217 0.13 -23.52 2.77
CA ARG A 217 -0.68 -22.60 1.96
C ARG A 217 -1.70 -21.89 2.85
N PRO A 218 -1.43 -20.67 3.27
CA PRO A 218 -2.35 -19.90 4.10
C PRO A 218 -3.57 -19.44 3.27
N ALA A 219 -4.71 -19.29 3.92
CA ALA A 219 -5.83 -18.62 3.29
C ALA A 219 -5.62 -17.09 3.26
N PRO A 220 -6.05 -16.37 2.23
CA PRO A 220 -6.00 -14.92 2.21
C PRO A 220 -6.69 -14.32 3.43
N GLY A 221 -6.09 -13.28 4.01
CA GLY A 221 -6.58 -12.61 5.22
C GLY A 221 -6.15 -13.26 6.53
N THR A 222 -5.45 -14.40 6.52
CA THR A 222 -4.94 -15.03 7.74
C THR A 222 -3.59 -14.45 8.16
N PRO A 223 -3.31 -14.30 9.47
CA PRO A 223 -2.02 -13.83 9.96
C PRO A 223 -0.90 -14.81 9.61
N LEU A 224 0.13 -14.34 8.91
CA LEU A 224 1.37 -15.08 8.62
C LEU A 224 2.42 -14.86 9.69
N ILE A 225 2.50 -13.65 10.16
CA ILE A 225 3.41 -13.23 11.24
C ILE A 225 2.67 -12.28 12.14
N VAL A 226 2.77 -12.53 13.43
CA VAL A 226 2.33 -11.61 14.47
C VAL A 226 3.58 -11.00 15.09
N MET A 227 3.63 -9.68 15.17
CA MET A 227 4.75 -8.98 15.79
C MET A 227 4.29 -7.90 16.76
N LEU A 228 5.08 -7.67 17.79
CA LEU A 228 4.95 -6.56 18.70
C LEU A 228 5.85 -5.42 18.22
N ALA A 229 5.25 -4.28 17.89
CA ALA A 229 6.02 -3.14 17.41
C ALA A 229 6.82 -2.52 18.54
N ASP A 230 8.03 -2.08 18.24
CA ASP A 230 8.77 -1.19 19.12
C ASP A 230 8.03 0.15 19.24
N GLY A 231 8.00 0.70 20.45
CA GLY A 231 7.30 1.93 20.75
C GLY A 231 6.92 2.00 22.24
N LYS A 232 6.17 3.01 22.59
CA LYS A 232 5.72 3.23 23.96
C LYS A 232 4.81 2.09 24.42
N PRO A 233 5.21 1.33 25.44
CA PRO A 233 4.31 0.37 26.05
C PRO A 233 3.18 1.11 26.78
N TYR A 234 2.05 0.47 26.92
CA TYR A 234 0.91 1.00 27.64
C TYR A 234 0.33 -0.04 28.59
N ALA A 235 -0.23 0.42 29.69
CA ALA A 235 -1.00 -0.43 30.58
C ALA A 235 -2.47 -0.43 30.11
N ARG A 236 -3.00 -1.63 29.89
CA ARG A 236 -4.40 -1.86 29.62
C ARG A 236 -5.07 -2.34 30.90
N VAL A 237 -5.88 -1.48 31.47
CA VAL A 237 -6.51 -1.72 32.77
C VAL A 237 -8.02 -1.56 32.71
N TYR A 238 -8.70 -2.14 33.67
CA TYR A 238 -10.15 -2.06 33.79
C TYR A 238 -10.50 -1.28 35.07
N VAL A 239 -10.86 -0.01 34.88
CA VAL A 239 -11.19 0.90 35.96
C VAL A 239 -12.63 0.68 36.43
N PRO A 240 -12.89 0.34 37.70
CA PRO A 240 -14.23 0.21 38.24
C PRO A 240 -15.03 1.51 38.16
N GLU A 241 -16.35 1.40 38.01
CA GLU A 241 -17.25 2.53 37.87
C GLU A 241 -17.06 3.64 38.93
N PRO A 242 -16.90 3.36 40.24
CA PRO A 242 -16.73 4.41 41.22
C PRO A 242 -15.46 5.26 41.05
N LEU A 243 -14.44 4.71 40.38
CA LEU A 243 -13.17 5.41 40.17
C LEU A 243 -13.10 6.09 38.80
N ARG A 244 -14.06 5.83 37.90
CA ARG A 244 -14.03 6.30 36.52
C ARG A 244 -13.89 7.82 36.39
N THR A 245 -14.53 8.57 37.28
CA THR A 245 -14.51 10.05 37.26
C THR A 245 -13.12 10.63 37.60
N GLN A 246 -12.25 9.83 38.20
CA GLN A 246 -10.89 10.22 38.58
C GLN A 246 -9.88 9.88 37.46
N PHE A 247 -10.22 8.92 36.55
CA PHE A 247 -9.40 8.53 35.43
C PHE A 247 -9.87 9.26 34.16
N LEU A 248 -9.42 10.48 34.00
CA LEU A 248 -9.68 11.29 32.82
C LEU A 248 -8.45 11.27 31.90
N PRO A 249 -8.63 11.41 30.57
CA PRO A 249 -7.48 11.60 29.67
C PRO A 249 -6.58 12.74 30.16
N GLY A 250 -5.26 12.47 30.23
CA GLY A 250 -4.27 13.39 30.77
C GLY A 250 -3.94 13.20 32.26
N THR A 251 -4.73 12.41 33.01
CA THR A 251 -4.43 12.10 34.41
C THR A 251 -3.16 11.27 34.52
N ARG A 252 -2.30 11.62 35.50
CA ARG A 252 -1.08 10.84 35.81
C ARG A 252 -1.43 9.67 36.72
N ALA A 253 -0.84 8.52 36.39
CA ALA A 253 -0.99 7.30 37.16
C ALA A 253 0.36 6.67 37.45
N ARG A 254 0.47 6.02 38.61
CA ARG A 254 1.58 5.13 38.96
C ARG A 254 1.21 3.71 38.52
N VAL A 255 2.14 3.04 37.87
CA VAL A 255 1.99 1.68 37.38
C VAL A 255 3.07 0.82 38.02
N LEU A 256 2.63 -0.10 38.84
CA LEU A 256 3.48 -1.07 39.51
C LEU A 256 3.49 -2.34 38.67
N VAL A 257 4.68 -2.87 38.44
CA VAL A 257 4.88 -4.12 37.72
C VAL A 257 5.42 -5.16 38.67
N ASP A 258 4.77 -6.30 38.78
CA ASP A 258 5.20 -7.36 39.67
C ASP A 258 6.62 -7.84 39.33
N GLY A 259 7.49 -7.96 40.33
CA GLY A 259 8.88 -8.41 40.15
C GLY A 259 9.85 -7.33 39.67
N ARG A 260 9.45 -6.07 39.65
CA ARG A 260 10.33 -4.93 39.36
C ARG A 260 10.46 -3.98 40.55
N ASP A 261 11.67 -3.53 40.80
CA ASP A 261 11.92 -2.45 41.75
C ASP A 261 11.57 -1.09 41.11
N GLY A 262 10.70 -0.34 41.78
CA GLY A 262 10.28 1.01 41.39
C GLY A 262 9.07 1.09 40.48
N ASP A 263 8.28 2.12 40.69
CA ASP A 263 7.04 2.40 39.98
C ASP A 263 7.33 3.04 38.61
N LEU A 264 6.52 2.69 37.62
CA LEU A 264 6.47 3.39 36.34
C LEU A 264 5.47 4.54 36.42
N THR A 265 5.79 5.64 35.76
CA THR A 265 4.85 6.75 35.57
C THR A 265 4.16 6.64 34.24
N GLY A 266 2.86 6.83 34.21
CA GLY A 266 2.07 6.82 33.00
C GLY A 266 1.06 7.95 32.96
N VAL A 267 0.50 8.18 31.78
CA VAL A 267 -0.55 9.17 31.53
C VAL A 267 -1.74 8.46 30.88
N VAL A 268 -2.94 8.68 31.41
CA VAL A 268 -4.17 8.13 30.85
C VAL A 268 -4.37 8.70 29.44
N ARG A 269 -4.31 7.82 28.44
CA ARG A 269 -4.54 8.18 27.03
C ARG A 269 -6.02 8.10 26.64
N PHE A 270 -6.69 7.06 27.11
CA PHE A 270 -8.04 6.74 26.68
C PHE A 270 -8.81 6.06 27.81
N VAL A 271 -10.09 6.38 27.92
CA VAL A 271 -11.06 5.68 28.76
C VAL A 271 -12.29 5.37 27.93
N SER A 272 -12.68 4.11 27.86
CA SER A 272 -13.86 3.69 27.12
C SER A 272 -15.12 4.38 27.64
N ALA A 273 -16.01 4.74 26.71
CA ALA A 273 -17.36 5.21 27.04
C ALA A 273 -18.29 4.04 27.38
N GLU A 274 -17.99 2.85 26.87
CA GLU A 274 -18.76 1.64 27.11
C GLU A 274 -18.20 0.88 28.31
N ALA A 275 -19.09 0.50 29.21
CA ALA A 275 -18.75 -0.37 30.32
C ALA A 275 -18.64 -1.82 29.84
N ALA A 276 -17.67 -2.53 30.34
CA ALA A 276 -17.51 -3.97 30.16
C ALA A 276 -17.54 -4.66 31.53
N PHE A 277 -17.95 -5.90 31.55
CA PHE A 277 -17.72 -6.73 32.74
C PHE A 277 -16.24 -7.05 32.85
N THR A 278 -15.71 -7.00 34.07
CA THR A 278 -14.29 -7.31 34.33
C THR A 278 -13.94 -8.67 33.74
N PRO A 279 -12.86 -8.78 32.95
CA PRO A 279 -12.40 -10.07 32.46
C PRO A 279 -12.03 -11.00 33.62
N TYR A 280 -11.98 -12.30 33.36
CA TYR A 280 -11.81 -13.44 34.25
C TYR A 280 -10.70 -13.38 35.33
N TYR A 281 -9.89 -12.31 35.36
CA TYR A 281 -8.78 -12.15 36.29
C TYR A 281 -9.14 -11.47 37.63
N ALA A 282 -10.41 -11.15 37.84
CA ALA A 282 -10.84 -10.60 39.13
C ALA A 282 -10.73 -11.67 40.23
N LEU A 283 -9.96 -11.34 41.26
CA LEU A 283 -9.62 -12.29 42.33
C LEU A 283 -10.81 -12.57 43.27
N THR A 284 -11.77 -11.65 43.32
CA THR A 284 -12.95 -11.79 44.20
C THR A 284 -14.24 -11.87 43.39
N GLN A 285 -15.31 -12.45 44.00
CA GLN A 285 -16.61 -12.58 43.38
C GLN A 285 -17.32 -11.24 43.23
N ASP A 286 -17.03 -10.28 44.11
CA ASP A 286 -17.55 -8.92 44.08
C ASP A 286 -16.95 -8.11 42.92
N ASP A 287 -15.67 -8.29 42.64
CA ASP A 287 -15.00 -7.61 41.51
C ASP A 287 -15.52 -8.08 40.16
N ARG A 288 -15.98 -9.32 40.04
CA ARG A 288 -16.55 -9.87 38.80
C ARG A 288 -17.93 -9.34 38.48
N SER A 289 -18.66 -8.81 39.45
CA SER A 289 -20.02 -8.30 39.26
C SER A 289 -20.11 -6.82 38.97
N ARG A 290 -18.98 -6.08 39.04
CA ARG A 290 -18.96 -4.63 38.87
C ARG A 290 -18.67 -4.24 37.42
N LEU A 291 -19.35 -3.21 36.96
CA LEU A 291 -19.05 -2.56 35.68
C LEU A 291 -17.66 -1.92 35.75
N SER A 292 -16.88 -2.13 34.72
CA SER A 292 -15.55 -1.55 34.60
C SER A 292 -15.36 -0.92 33.21
N TYR A 293 -14.45 0.01 33.13
CA TYR A 293 -14.16 0.76 31.90
C TYR A 293 -12.74 0.49 31.45
N LEU A 294 -12.59 0.02 30.22
CA LEU A 294 -11.28 -0.15 29.60
C LEU A 294 -10.56 1.19 29.58
N THR A 295 -9.37 1.24 30.17
CA THR A 295 -8.53 2.42 30.23
C THR A 295 -7.14 2.07 29.73
N LEU A 296 -6.58 2.91 28.86
CA LEU A 296 -5.23 2.79 28.34
C LEU A 296 -4.36 3.90 28.90
N ILE A 297 -3.22 3.51 29.47
CA ILE A 297 -2.28 4.41 30.13
C ILE A 297 -0.93 4.27 29.44
N ASP A 298 -0.50 5.31 28.75
CA ASP A 298 0.81 5.36 28.10
C ASP A 298 1.90 5.48 29.14
N LEU A 299 2.90 4.62 29.05
CA LEU A 299 4.04 4.61 29.96
C LEU A 299 5.23 5.36 29.34
N ASP A 300 6.15 5.80 30.18
CA ASP A 300 7.42 6.34 29.71
C ASP A 300 8.23 5.23 29.03
N GLU A 301 8.58 5.46 27.76
CA GLU A 301 9.27 4.49 26.90
C GLU A 301 10.61 4.06 27.51
N SER A 302 11.38 5.00 28.02
CA SER A 302 12.71 4.73 28.59
C SER A 302 12.62 3.86 29.85
N ALA A 303 11.63 4.10 30.67
CA ALA A 303 11.43 3.39 31.94
C ALA A 303 10.83 1.98 31.73
N ALA A 304 10.01 1.79 30.68
CA ALA A 304 9.30 0.53 30.43
C ALA A 304 9.91 -0.30 29.27
N ALA A 305 11.01 0.13 28.67
CA ALA A 305 11.62 -0.50 27.50
C ALA A 305 11.90 -2.00 27.67
N ASN A 306 12.40 -2.39 28.86
CA ASN A 306 12.81 -3.76 29.17
C ASN A 306 11.71 -4.59 29.85
N VAL A 307 10.50 -4.06 29.99
CA VAL A 307 9.41 -4.82 30.64
C VAL A 307 8.73 -5.69 29.59
N PRO A 308 8.62 -7.01 29.81
CA PRO A 308 7.94 -7.90 28.89
C PRO A 308 6.46 -7.54 28.72
N THR A 309 5.95 -7.68 27.51
CA THR A 309 4.50 -7.57 27.23
C THR A 309 3.76 -8.72 27.90
N GLY A 310 2.53 -8.47 28.35
CA GLY A 310 1.70 -9.47 29.05
C GLY A 310 1.94 -9.51 30.55
N MET A 311 2.90 -8.75 31.08
CA MET A 311 3.11 -8.67 32.54
C MET A 311 1.88 -8.07 33.23
N PRO A 312 1.43 -8.67 34.36
CA PRO A 312 0.41 -8.06 35.21
C PRO A 312 0.90 -6.72 35.76
N VAL A 313 0.03 -5.74 35.80
CA VAL A 313 0.31 -4.42 36.35
C VAL A 313 -0.79 -4.01 37.32
N GLN A 314 -0.40 -3.25 38.32
CA GLN A 314 -1.29 -2.61 39.23
C GLN A 314 -1.20 -1.09 39.05
N VAL A 315 -2.34 -0.44 38.93
CA VAL A 315 -2.39 1.00 38.67
C VAL A 315 -3.04 1.73 39.84
N GLN A 316 -2.42 2.82 40.23
CA GLN A 316 -2.93 3.76 41.23
C GLN A 316 -2.87 5.17 40.64
N LEU A 317 -3.79 6.04 41.04
CA LEU A 317 -3.67 7.45 40.73
C LEU A 317 -2.41 8.01 41.40
N ALA A 318 -1.68 8.83 40.68
CA ALA A 318 -0.59 9.60 41.29
C ALA A 318 -1.23 10.65 42.22
N THR A 319 -1.26 10.36 43.51
CA THR A 319 -1.65 11.37 44.49
C THR A 319 -0.47 12.36 44.62
N ASP A 320 -0.65 13.57 44.13
CA ASP A 320 0.29 14.65 44.49
C ASP A 320 0.29 14.75 46.01
N ARG A 321 1.30 14.17 46.68
CA ARG A 321 1.60 14.56 48.07
C ARG A 321 2.13 15.99 48.02
N GLN A 322 1.26 16.95 48.41
CA GLN A 322 1.69 18.28 48.79
C GLN A 322 2.68 18.20 49.96
#